data_3066943ff34307fbd8d0753d31f07b69
#
_entry.id   3066943ff34307fbd8d0753d31f07b69
#
_cell.length_a   1.000
_cell.length_b   1.000
_cell.length_c   1.000
_cell.angle_alpha   90.00
_cell.angle_beta   90.00
_cell.angle_gamma   90.00
#
_symmetry.space_group_name_H-M   'P 1'
#
loop_
_entity.id
_entity.type
_entity.pdbx_description
1 polymer ?
#
loop_
_entity_poly.entity_id
_entity_poly.type
_entity_poly.pdbx_seq_one_letter_code
_entity_poly.pdbx_strand_id
1 'polypeptide(L)'
;MEGERVDLKDMDRDEFVQFLARLANSAQETAEAWENATVPGFLRAWAGWISDMDGYFLNSGQDIPRGASRQLIAQSLLAARVYE
;
A
#
# COMPACT_ATOMS: atom_id res chain seq x y z
N MET A 1 -27.18 1.89 -9.47
CA MET A 1 -26.66 1.78 -9.14
C MET A 1 -26.19 2.14 -8.84
N GLU A 2 -25.91 2.34 -8.63
CA GLU A 2 -25.30 2.47 -8.22
C GLU A 2 -24.79 2.92 -7.40
N GLY A 3 -24.84 3.83 -7.08
CA GLY A 3 -24.31 4.67 -6.07
C GLY A 3 -23.32 4.05 -5.24
N GLU A 4 -23.52 3.02 -4.94
CA GLU A 4 -22.61 2.27 -4.17
C GLU A 4 -21.25 2.22 -4.73
N ARG A 5 -21.10 2.71 -5.85
CA ARG A 5 -19.82 2.69 -6.48
C ARG A 5 -18.75 3.44 -5.75
N VAL A 6 -19.14 4.30 -4.84
CA VAL A 6 -18.16 5.06 -4.09
C VAL A 6 -17.17 4.14 -3.40
N ASP A 7 -17.67 3.07 -2.84
CA ASP A 7 -16.81 2.16 -2.11
C ASP A 7 -15.83 1.47 -2.99
N LEU A 8 -16.17 1.35 -4.27
CA LEU A 8 -15.34 0.64 -5.20
C LEU A 8 -14.43 1.56 -5.97
N LYS A 9 -14.51 2.84 -5.66
CA LYS A 9 -13.73 3.81 -6.40
C LYS A 9 -12.26 3.68 -6.04
N ASP A 10 -11.46 3.59 -7.05
CA ASP A 10 -10.03 3.58 -6.89
C ASP A 10 -9.53 5.01 -6.71
N MET A 11 -8.30 5.18 -6.28
CA MET A 11 -7.65 6.47 -6.29
C MET A 11 -7.51 6.96 -7.71
N ASP A 12 -7.71 8.27 -7.93
CA ASP A 12 -7.41 8.79 -9.25
C ASP A 12 -5.90 9.05 -9.35
N ARG A 13 -5.45 9.41 -10.54
CA ARG A 13 -4.03 9.58 -10.79
C ARG A 13 -3.42 10.64 -9.88
N ASP A 14 -4.10 11.78 -9.76
CA ASP A 14 -3.54 12.87 -8.96
C ASP A 14 -3.44 12.50 -7.49
N GLU A 15 -4.44 11.81 -6.99
CA GLU A 15 -4.40 11.34 -5.61
C GLU A 15 -3.22 10.40 -5.38
N PHE A 16 -2.99 9.53 -6.34
CA PHE A 16 -1.89 8.57 -6.22
C PHE A 16 -0.54 9.28 -6.29
N VAL A 17 -0.41 10.26 -7.18
CA VAL A 17 0.82 11.05 -7.26
C VAL A 17 1.09 11.75 -5.94
N GLN A 18 0.07 12.34 -5.35
CA GLN A 18 0.22 13.01 -4.06
C GLN A 18 0.56 12.03 -2.96
N PHE A 19 -0.03 10.85 -3.00
CA PHE A 19 0.31 9.82 -2.03
C PHE A 19 1.79 9.46 -2.12
N LEU A 20 2.30 9.26 -3.32
CA LEU A 20 3.70 8.90 -3.50
C LEU A 20 4.63 10.02 -3.01
N ALA A 21 4.24 11.27 -3.26
CA ALA A 21 5.04 12.40 -2.80
C ALA A 21 5.09 12.46 -1.28
N ARG A 22 3.95 12.22 -0.62
CA ARG A 22 3.92 12.20 0.83
C ARG A 22 4.72 11.03 1.40
N LEU A 23 4.68 9.91 0.70
CA LEU A 23 5.43 8.74 1.13
C LEU A 23 6.94 9.03 1.06
N ALA A 24 7.35 9.71 -0.01
CA ALA A 24 8.76 10.08 -0.16
C ALA A 24 9.20 11.03 0.96
N ASN A 25 8.35 12.01 1.29
CA ASN A 25 8.66 12.92 2.38
C ASN A 25 8.75 12.18 3.71
N SER A 26 7.86 11.24 3.93
CA SER A 26 7.89 10.43 5.14
C SER A 26 9.20 9.66 5.25
N ALA A 27 9.65 9.08 4.16
CA ALA A 27 10.89 8.32 4.16
C ALA A 27 12.08 9.21 4.49
N GLN A 28 12.02 10.46 4.05
CA GLN A 28 13.11 11.39 4.27
C GLN A 28 13.10 12.00 5.67
N GLU A 29 11.91 12.36 6.17
CA GLU A 29 11.80 13.11 7.41
C GLU A 29 11.58 12.26 8.63
N THR A 30 11.02 11.07 8.45
CA THR A 30 10.76 10.17 9.58
C THR A 30 11.29 8.78 9.28
N ALA A 31 12.52 8.74 8.78
CA ALA A 31 13.13 7.47 8.39
C ALA A 31 13.20 6.48 9.55
N GLU A 32 13.33 7.00 10.77
CA GLU A 32 13.41 6.11 11.93
C GLU A 32 12.11 5.35 12.17
N ALA A 33 11.01 5.79 11.59
CA ALA A 33 9.74 5.07 11.71
C ALA A 33 9.61 3.98 10.65
N TRP A 34 10.58 3.89 9.76
CA TRP A 34 10.57 2.90 8.70
C TRP A 34 11.59 1.82 9.04
N GLU A 35 11.12 0.60 9.23
CA GLU A 35 12.06 -0.50 9.44
C GLU A 35 12.80 -0.84 8.18
N ASN A 36 12.18 -0.60 7.04
CA ASN A 36 12.75 -0.89 5.73
C ASN A 36 13.04 0.41 5.00
N ALA A 37 14.09 1.10 5.42
CA ALA A 37 14.38 2.44 4.94
C ALA A 37 15.29 2.48 3.71
N THR A 38 15.93 1.36 3.36
CA THR A 38 16.77 1.30 2.16
C THR A 38 15.92 0.83 1.00
N VAL A 39 16.32 1.18 -0.22
CA VAL A 39 15.58 0.76 -1.40
C VAL A 39 15.52 -0.77 -1.51
N PRO A 40 16.65 -1.50 -1.39
CA PRO A 40 16.54 -2.95 -1.46
C PRO A 40 15.68 -3.53 -0.35
N GLY A 41 15.83 -3.02 0.87
CA GLY A 41 15.04 -3.53 2.00
C GLY A 41 13.57 -3.26 1.80
N PHE A 42 13.23 -2.06 1.33
CA PHE A 42 11.84 -1.69 1.10
C PHE A 42 11.23 -2.57 0.01
N LEU A 43 11.95 -2.79 -1.08
CA LEU A 43 11.43 -3.59 -2.17
C LEU A 43 11.22 -5.05 -1.77
N ARG A 44 12.12 -5.59 -0.97
CA ARG A 44 11.96 -6.96 -0.48
C ARG A 44 10.75 -7.07 0.43
N ALA A 45 10.56 -6.09 1.30
CA ALA A 45 9.41 -6.09 2.20
C ALA A 45 8.12 -5.93 1.41
N TRP A 46 8.13 -5.11 0.38
CA TRP A 46 6.97 -4.92 -0.48
C TRP A 46 6.61 -6.24 -1.16
N ALA A 47 7.60 -6.92 -1.72
CA ALA A 47 7.36 -8.21 -2.35
C ALA A 47 6.81 -9.21 -1.34
N GLY A 48 7.35 -9.22 -0.13
CA GLY A 48 6.88 -10.13 0.91
C GLY A 48 5.44 -9.86 1.30
N TRP A 49 5.08 -8.58 1.45
CA TRP A 49 3.71 -8.25 1.81
C TRP A 49 2.73 -8.69 0.72
N ILE A 50 3.08 -8.43 -0.54
CA ILE A 50 2.23 -8.84 -1.65
C ILE A 50 2.05 -10.35 -1.65
N SER A 51 3.13 -11.07 -1.39
CA SER A 51 3.08 -12.53 -1.36
C SER A 51 2.16 -13.05 -0.26
N ASP A 52 2.12 -12.34 0.88
CA ASP A 52 1.35 -12.79 2.04
C ASP A 52 0.00 -12.10 2.19
N MET A 53 -0.37 -11.24 1.26
CA MET A 53 -1.52 -10.35 1.47
C MET A 53 -2.85 -11.08 1.60
N ASP A 54 -2.96 -12.28 1.04
CA ASP A 54 -4.21 -13.02 1.17
C ASP A 54 -4.57 -13.23 2.63
N GLY A 55 -3.58 -13.58 3.45
CA GLY A 55 -3.82 -13.75 4.86
C GLY A 55 -4.27 -12.46 5.52
N TYR A 56 -3.67 -11.33 5.13
CA TYR A 56 -4.05 -10.05 5.68
C TYR A 56 -5.53 -9.75 5.41
N PHE A 57 -5.96 -9.93 4.16
CA PHE A 57 -7.34 -9.61 3.82
C PHE A 57 -8.32 -10.59 4.46
N LEU A 58 -7.97 -11.85 4.51
CA LEU A 58 -8.83 -12.84 5.16
C LEU A 58 -8.97 -12.55 6.64
N ASN A 59 -7.87 -12.21 7.31
CA ASN A 59 -7.91 -11.93 8.74
C ASN A 59 -8.67 -10.65 9.05
N SER A 60 -8.72 -9.72 8.11
CA SER A 60 -9.43 -8.46 8.29
C SER A 60 -10.90 -8.55 7.89
N GLY A 61 -11.35 -9.71 7.43
CA GLY A 61 -12.74 -9.86 7.00
C GLY A 61 -13.02 -9.19 5.68
N GLN A 62 -12.00 -8.97 4.88
CA GLN A 62 -12.13 -8.30 3.59
C GLN A 62 -11.92 -9.29 2.45
N ASP A 63 -12.50 -8.96 1.31
CA ASP A 63 -12.28 -9.76 0.11
C ASP A 63 -10.87 -9.59 -0.40
N ILE A 64 -10.30 -10.64 -0.93
CA ILE A 64 -8.96 -10.58 -1.52
C ILE A 64 -9.07 -9.86 -2.86
N PRO A 65 -8.30 -8.77 -3.05
CA PRO A 65 -8.32 -8.06 -4.33
C PRO A 65 -7.85 -8.95 -5.47
N ARG A 66 -8.51 -8.82 -6.61
CA ARG A 66 -8.19 -9.64 -7.77
C ARG A 66 -7.30 -8.93 -8.77
N GLY A 67 -7.17 -7.64 -8.65
CA GLY A 67 -6.35 -6.88 -9.58
C GLY A 67 -5.55 -5.84 -8.83
N ALA A 68 -4.62 -5.23 -9.53
CA ALA A 68 -3.76 -4.21 -8.96
C ALA A 68 -4.39 -2.83 -9.15
N SER A 69 -5.19 -2.40 -8.19
CA SER A 69 -5.72 -1.05 -8.19
C SER A 69 -4.69 -0.11 -7.57
N ARG A 70 -4.83 1.18 -7.83
CA ARG A 70 -3.96 2.15 -7.19
C ARG A 70 -4.13 2.13 -5.68
N GLN A 71 -5.36 1.92 -5.23
CA GLN A 71 -5.63 1.81 -3.81
C GLN A 71 -4.86 0.64 -3.20
N LEU A 72 -4.86 -0.51 -3.86
CA LEU A 72 -4.12 -1.66 -3.37
C LEU A 72 -2.62 -1.39 -3.36
N ILE A 73 -2.11 -0.77 -4.42
CA ILE A 73 -0.69 -0.46 -4.50
C ILE A 73 -0.31 0.49 -3.37
N ALA A 74 -1.13 1.53 -3.14
CA ALA A 74 -0.85 2.47 -2.06
C ALA A 74 -0.82 1.76 -0.71
N GLN A 75 -1.79 0.88 -0.47
CA GLN A 75 -1.86 0.15 0.78
C GLN A 75 -0.64 -0.75 0.97
N SER A 76 -0.22 -1.41 -0.10
CA SER A 76 0.93 -2.30 -0.03
C SER A 76 2.22 -1.52 0.23
N LEU A 77 2.33 -0.32 -0.34
CA LEU A 77 3.50 0.50 -0.10
C LEU A 77 3.57 0.96 1.36
N LEU A 78 2.44 1.33 1.93
CA LEU A 78 2.42 1.70 3.34
C LEU A 78 2.84 0.53 4.22
N ALA A 79 2.34 -0.65 3.91
CA ALA A 79 2.68 -1.84 4.69
C ALA A 79 4.15 -2.18 4.57
N ALA A 80 4.74 -1.96 3.40
CA ALA A 80 6.14 -2.33 3.16
C ALA A 80 7.12 -1.57 4.03
N ARG A 81 6.72 -0.40 4.55
CA ARG A 81 7.62 0.38 5.41
C ARG A 81 8.10 -0.42 6.61
N VAL A 82 7.24 -1.28 7.12
CA VAL A 82 7.52 -1.99 8.38
C VAL A 82 7.35 -3.49 8.29
N TYR A 83 7.10 -4.02 7.11
CA TYR A 83 6.84 -5.45 6.97
C TYR A 83 8.14 -6.25 7.06
N GLU A 84 8.08 -7.35 7.75
CA GLU A 84 9.21 -8.27 7.85
C GLU A 84 8.80 -9.66 7.34
#